data_fbbfdd40302facae0b78340b05033293
#
_entry.id   fbbfdd40302facae0b78340b05033293
#
_cell.length_a   1.000
_cell.length_b   1.000
_cell.length_c   1.000
_cell.angle_alpha   90.00
_cell.angle_beta   90.00
_cell.angle_gamma   90.00
#
_symmetry.space_group_name_H-M   'P 1'
#
loop_
_entity.id
_entity.type
_entity.pdbx_description
1 polymer ?
#
loop_
_entity_poly.entity_id
_entity_poly.type
_entity_poly.pdbx_seq_one_letter_code
_entity_poly.pdbx_strand_id
1 'polypeptide(L)'
;MAEYKQSFEYGETVYLLNIADTGVPIIRELKITNICRSIIMPSLVEYTAYEIGREIDNQWWFYGDEKNIFHTRVKAERCLKYLRKVFKGNPLEKMPREIAIACVDSAVDNFVTLQGRG
;
A
#
# COMPACT_ATOMS: atom_id res chain seq x y z
N MET A 1 -1.40 21.75 19.13
CA MET A 1 -0.79 20.42 19.32
C MET A 1 -1.24 19.50 18.20
N ALA A 2 -0.29 18.90 17.48
CA ALA A 2 -0.65 18.00 16.41
C ALA A 2 -1.25 16.72 16.99
N GLU A 3 -2.44 16.39 16.55
CA GLU A 3 -3.08 15.17 16.97
C GLU A 3 -2.45 13.96 16.24
N TYR A 4 -2.18 12.95 17.05
CA TYR A 4 -1.71 11.67 16.56
C TYR A 4 -2.91 10.90 16.01
N LYS A 5 -2.95 10.72 14.70
CA LYS A 5 -4.08 10.07 14.06
C LYS A 5 -3.70 8.67 13.56
N GLN A 6 -4.40 7.68 14.07
CA GLN A 6 -4.20 6.28 13.68
C GLN A 6 -5.09 5.98 12.47
N SER A 7 -4.46 5.54 11.37
CA SER A 7 -5.16 5.24 10.12
C SER A 7 -5.75 3.83 10.10
N PHE A 8 -5.11 2.90 10.81
CA PHE A 8 -5.49 1.48 10.82
C PHE A 8 -5.53 0.97 12.25
N GLU A 9 -6.30 -0.09 12.47
CA GLU A 9 -6.46 -0.70 13.79
C GLU A 9 -5.61 -1.95 13.96
N TYR A 10 -5.24 -2.26 15.20
CA TYR A 10 -4.58 -3.52 15.52
C TYR A 10 -5.49 -4.69 15.14
N GLY A 11 -4.93 -5.67 14.43
CA GLY A 11 -5.69 -6.83 13.98
C GLY A 11 -6.48 -6.60 12.70
N GLU A 12 -6.49 -5.38 12.18
CA GLU A 12 -7.17 -5.09 10.92
C GLU A 12 -6.48 -5.81 9.77
N THR A 13 -7.28 -6.33 8.82
CA THR A 13 -6.77 -6.82 7.54
C THR A 13 -6.75 -5.66 6.57
N VAL A 14 -5.58 -5.40 5.98
CA VAL A 14 -5.40 -4.34 5.00
C VAL A 14 -4.85 -4.92 3.70
N TYR A 15 -4.91 -4.15 2.62
CA TYR A 15 -4.57 -4.62 1.28
C TYR A 15 -3.50 -3.71 0.70
N LEU A 16 -2.30 -4.26 0.55
CA LEU A 16 -1.15 -3.56 -0.01
C LEU A 16 -1.09 -3.80 -1.51
N LEU A 17 -1.09 -2.71 -2.28
CA LEU A 17 -0.89 -2.77 -3.71
C LEU A 17 0.55 -2.41 -4.02
N ASN A 18 1.33 -3.37 -4.53
CA ASN A 18 2.72 -3.13 -4.88
C ASN A 18 3.11 -3.91 -6.13
N ILE A 19 4.31 -3.65 -6.63
CA ILE A 19 4.83 -4.34 -7.80
C ILE A 19 5.54 -5.61 -7.36
N ALA A 20 5.10 -6.75 -7.91
CA ALA A 20 5.75 -8.05 -7.68
C ALA A 20 7.13 -8.09 -8.36
N ASP A 21 7.91 -9.12 -8.04
CA ASP A 21 9.22 -9.33 -8.66
C ASP A 21 9.14 -9.48 -10.19
N THR A 22 7.99 -9.93 -10.68
CA THR A 22 7.72 -10.05 -12.12
C THR A 22 7.48 -8.71 -12.81
N GLY A 23 7.37 -7.62 -12.04
CA GLY A 23 7.05 -6.29 -12.57
C GLY A 23 5.58 -5.98 -12.69
N VAL A 24 4.71 -6.91 -12.30
CA VAL A 24 3.25 -6.74 -12.38
C VAL A 24 2.71 -6.25 -11.02
N PRO A 25 1.80 -5.25 -11.01
CA PRO A 25 1.15 -4.85 -9.77
C PRO A 25 0.26 -5.94 -9.22
N ILE A 26 0.35 -6.20 -7.92
CA ILE A 26 -0.46 -7.20 -7.24
C ILE A 26 -0.99 -6.63 -5.93
N ILE A 27 -2.01 -7.29 -5.38
CA ILE A 27 -2.58 -6.96 -4.08
C ILE A 27 -2.13 -8.03 -3.09
N ARG A 28 -1.54 -7.60 -1.96
CA ARG A 28 -1.16 -8.47 -0.85
C ARG A 28 -2.09 -8.22 0.31
N GLU A 29 -2.57 -9.29 0.91
CA GLU A 29 -3.46 -9.21 2.07
C GLU A 29 -2.61 -9.31 3.33
N LEU A 30 -2.64 -8.26 4.16
CA LEU A 30 -1.80 -8.13 5.35
C LEU A 30 -2.66 -7.98 6.59
N LYS A 31 -2.18 -8.53 7.70
CA LYS A 31 -2.82 -8.35 9.01
C LYS A 31 -1.90 -7.54 9.92
N ILE A 32 -2.43 -6.47 10.49
CA ILE A 32 -1.67 -5.59 11.37
C ILE A 32 -1.42 -6.25 12.72
N THR A 33 -0.14 -6.34 13.10
CA THR A 33 0.28 -7.00 14.33
C THR A 33 0.91 -6.05 15.34
N ASN A 34 1.28 -4.84 14.92
CA ASN A 34 1.82 -3.85 15.83
C ASN A 34 1.59 -2.45 15.29
N ILE A 35 1.38 -1.52 16.21
CA ILE A 35 1.18 -0.10 15.91
C ILE A 35 2.02 0.69 16.89
N CYS A 36 2.88 1.57 16.40
CA CYS A 36 3.68 2.42 17.27
C CYS A 36 3.88 3.79 16.67
N ARG A 37 4.19 4.77 17.54
CA ARG A 37 4.50 6.12 17.11
C ARG A 37 5.94 6.12 16.60
N SER A 38 6.17 6.73 15.45
CA SER A 38 7.52 6.90 14.92
C SER A 38 8.36 7.76 15.86
N ILE A 39 9.58 7.31 16.15
CA ILE A 39 10.52 8.05 16.98
C ILE A 39 11.08 9.26 16.21
N ILE A 40 11.32 9.05 14.91
CA ILE A 40 11.93 10.07 14.04
C ILE A 40 10.92 11.15 13.66
N MET A 41 9.67 10.73 13.36
CA MET A 41 8.60 11.61 12.95
C MET A 41 7.37 11.35 13.82
N PRO A 42 7.29 11.99 15.00
CA PRO A 42 6.23 11.69 15.98
C PRO A 42 4.80 11.89 15.49
N SER A 43 4.60 12.62 14.39
CA SER A 43 3.29 12.78 13.77
C SER A 43 2.88 11.58 12.93
N LEU A 44 3.80 10.67 12.64
CA LEU A 44 3.52 9.48 11.85
C LEU A 44 3.39 8.25 12.74
N VAL A 45 2.49 7.38 12.33
CA VAL A 45 2.25 6.08 12.96
C VAL A 45 2.91 5.02 12.10
N GLU A 46 3.69 4.15 12.73
CA GLU A 46 4.30 3.00 12.07
C GLU A 46 3.47 1.76 12.34
N TYR A 47 3.25 0.98 11.32
CA TYR A 47 2.50 -0.28 11.38
C TYR A 47 3.40 -1.43 10.97
N THR A 48 3.29 -2.53 11.70
CA THR A 48 3.88 -3.80 11.32
C THR A 48 2.75 -4.77 10.98
N ALA A 49 2.93 -5.53 9.91
CA ALA A 49 1.92 -6.47 9.46
C ALA A 49 2.60 -7.71 8.87
N TYR A 50 1.89 -8.83 8.83
CA TYR A 50 2.36 -10.01 8.12
C TYR A 50 1.38 -10.36 6.99
N GLU A 51 1.91 -10.97 5.94
CA GLU A 51 1.09 -11.39 4.81
C GLU A 51 0.32 -12.66 5.19
N ILE A 52 -1.00 -12.61 5.05
CA ILE A 52 -1.88 -13.73 5.41
C ILE A 52 -1.59 -14.91 4.48
N GLY A 53 -1.42 -16.09 5.07
CA GLY A 53 -1.09 -17.31 4.33
C GLY A 53 0.39 -17.50 4.08
N ARG A 54 1.24 -16.62 4.59
CA ARG A 54 2.71 -16.71 4.46
C ARG A 54 3.37 -16.94 5.81
N GLU A 55 4.66 -17.26 5.78
CA GLU A 55 5.47 -17.47 6.99
C GLU A 55 5.59 -16.17 7.80
N ILE A 56 5.84 -16.33 9.10
CA ILE A 56 5.97 -15.21 10.02
C ILE A 56 7.09 -14.25 9.63
N ASP A 57 8.15 -14.75 9.01
CA ASP A 57 9.28 -13.94 8.58
C ASP A 57 8.94 -13.01 7.40
N ASN A 58 7.76 -13.16 6.79
CA ASN A 58 7.31 -12.31 5.71
C ASN A 58 6.56 -11.10 6.24
N GLN A 59 7.27 -10.28 7.03
CA GLN A 59 6.70 -9.09 7.65
C GLN A 59 6.89 -7.86 6.78
N TRP A 60 5.92 -6.96 6.89
CA TRP A 60 5.92 -5.66 6.24
C TRP A 60 5.79 -4.58 7.31
N TRP A 61 6.39 -3.43 7.08
CA TRP A 61 6.09 -2.27 7.89
C TRP A 61 5.91 -1.05 7.00
N PHE A 62 5.06 -0.13 7.44
CA PHE A 62 4.71 1.04 6.66
C PHE A 62 4.20 2.15 7.57
N TYR A 63 4.19 3.37 7.04
CA TYR A 63 3.59 4.51 7.72
C TYR A 63 2.12 4.63 7.36
N GLY A 64 1.32 5.20 8.27
CA GLY A 64 -0.10 5.34 8.07
C GLY A 64 -0.52 6.26 6.93
N ASP A 65 0.37 7.12 6.47
CA ASP A 65 0.10 8.03 5.35
C ASP A 65 0.44 7.44 3.97
N GLU A 66 0.98 6.23 3.92
CA GLU A 66 1.24 5.57 2.64
C GLU A 66 -0.08 5.23 1.94
N LYS A 67 -0.19 5.64 0.67
CA LYS A 67 -1.47 5.59 -0.06
C LYS A 67 -1.75 4.27 -0.74
N ASN A 68 -0.76 3.41 -0.88
CA ASN A 68 -0.92 2.09 -1.50
C ASN A 68 -1.46 1.01 -0.54
N ILE A 69 -1.90 1.40 0.65
CA ILE A 69 -2.51 0.52 1.64
C ILE A 69 -4.00 0.86 1.71
N PHE A 70 -4.85 -0.12 1.46
CA PHE A 70 -6.30 0.06 1.41
C PHE A 70 -6.99 -0.68 2.54
N HIS A 71 -8.12 -0.13 3.02
CA HIS A 71 -8.94 -0.76 4.06
C HIS A 71 -9.76 -1.93 3.53
N THR A 72 -10.12 -1.92 2.25
CA THR A 72 -10.97 -2.96 1.67
C THR A 72 -10.34 -3.53 0.40
N ARG A 73 -10.59 -4.82 0.15
CA ARG A 73 -10.16 -5.47 -1.08
C ARG A 73 -10.80 -4.83 -2.31
N VAL A 74 -12.07 -4.45 -2.19
CA VAL A 74 -12.81 -3.84 -3.31
C VAL A 74 -12.12 -2.55 -3.78
N LYS A 75 -11.70 -1.71 -2.84
CA LYS A 75 -11.02 -0.46 -3.19
C LYS A 75 -9.65 -0.73 -3.80
N ALA A 76 -8.90 -1.69 -3.24
CA ALA A 76 -7.60 -2.09 -3.79
C ALA A 76 -7.75 -2.62 -5.22
N GLU A 77 -8.75 -3.45 -5.47
CA GLU A 77 -9.01 -3.99 -6.81
C GLU A 77 -9.42 -2.91 -7.80
N ARG A 78 -10.19 -1.91 -7.37
CA ARG A 78 -10.53 -0.76 -8.20
C ARG A 78 -9.28 0.02 -8.58
N CYS A 79 -8.36 0.20 -7.64
CA CYS A 79 -7.08 0.86 -7.92
C CYS A 79 -6.25 0.04 -8.90
N LEU A 80 -6.18 -1.27 -8.72
CA LEU A 80 -5.45 -2.17 -9.62
C LEU A 80 -6.01 -2.07 -11.05
N LYS A 81 -7.32 -2.06 -11.18
CA LYS A 81 -7.99 -1.90 -12.47
C LYS A 81 -7.64 -0.55 -13.13
N TYR A 82 -7.61 0.50 -12.32
CA TYR A 82 -7.20 1.83 -12.77
C TYR A 82 -5.76 1.81 -13.29
N LEU A 83 -4.84 1.16 -12.58
CA LEU A 83 -3.45 1.04 -13.02
C LEU A 83 -3.32 0.31 -14.34
N ARG A 84 -4.05 -0.78 -14.51
CA ARG A 84 -4.05 -1.53 -15.77
C ARG A 84 -4.50 -0.67 -16.94
N LYS A 85 -5.46 0.20 -16.71
CA LYS A 85 -5.98 1.12 -17.72
C LYS A 85 -4.95 2.22 -18.06
N VAL A 86 -4.34 2.80 -17.02
CA VAL A 86 -3.36 3.88 -17.18
C VAL A 86 -2.12 3.39 -17.94
N PHE A 87 -1.65 2.18 -17.65
CA PHE A 87 -0.42 1.64 -18.22
C PHE A 87 -0.65 0.67 -19.37
N LYS A 88 -1.82 0.67 -19.98
CA LYS A 88 -2.16 -0.24 -21.08
C LYS A 88 -1.22 -0.10 -22.26
N GLY A 89 -0.85 1.13 -22.64
CA GLY A 89 0.04 1.38 -23.75
C GLY A 89 1.52 1.41 -23.40
N ASN A 90 1.85 1.27 -22.12
CA ASN A 90 3.23 1.37 -21.64
C ASN A 90 3.40 0.41 -20.43
N PRO A 91 3.55 -0.89 -20.71
CA PRO A 91 3.55 -1.91 -19.65
C PRO A 91 4.64 -1.72 -18.59
N LEU A 92 4.25 -1.81 -17.33
CA LEU A 92 5.15 -1.63 -16.19
C LEU A 92 6.29 -2.66 -16.17
N GLU A 93 6.01 -3.89 -16.58
CA GLU A 93 6.99 -4.97 -16.60
C GLU A 93 8.12 -4.73 -17.62
N LYS A 94 7.93 -3.82 -18.56
CA LYS A 94 8.94 -3.43 -19.54
C LYS A 94 9.76 -2.22 -19.12
N MET A 95 9.41 -1.60 -18.01
CA MET A 95 10.13 -0.45 -17.45
C MET A 95 11.23 -0.92 -16.50
N PRO A 96 12.30 -0.12 -16.33
CA PRO A 96 13.20 -0.32 -15.19
C PRO A 96 12.37 -0.28 -13.90
N ARG A 97 12.70 -1.17 -12.95
CA ARG A 97 11.89 -1.33 -11.73
C ARG A 97 11.68 -0.02 -10.96
N GLU A 98 12.73 0.78 -10.84
CA GLU A 98 12.67 2.05 -10.13
C GLU A 98 11.67 3.02 -10.78
N ILE A 99 11.63 3.05 -12.09
CA ILE A 99 10.70 3.89 -12.85
C ILE A 99 9.29 3.35 -12.71
N ALA A 100 9.11 2.05 -12.79
CA ALA A 100 7.81 1.42 -12.63
C ALA A 100 7.22 1.72 -11.24
N ILE A 101 8.04 1.61 -10.18
CA ILE A 101 7.61 1.93 -8.82
C ILE A 101 7.18 3.39 -8.72
N ALA A 102 7.96 4.32 -9.25
CA ALA A 102 7.62 5.73 -9.21
C ALA A 102 6.32 6.03 -9.98
N CYS A 103 6.13 5.40 -11.13
CA CYS A 103 4.91 5.56 -11.93
C CYS A 103 3.68 5.02 -11.19
N VAL A 104 3.80 3.87 -10.55
CA VAL A 104 2.70 3.28 -9.77
C VAL A 104 2.37 4.16 -8.57
N ASP A 105 3.39 4.62 -7.84
CA ASP A 105 3.16 5.49 -6.67
C ASP A 105 2.42 6.76 -7.06
N SER A 106 2.78 7.38 -8.17
CA SER A 106 2.12 8.58 -8.68
C SER A 106 0.66 8.29 -9.06
N ALA A 107 0.41 7.19 -9.76
CA ALA A 107 -0.93 6.81 -10.18
C ALA A 107 -1.82 6.43 -8.99
N VAL A 108 -1.28 5.71 -8.02
CA VAL A 108 -2.00 5.36 -6.79
C VAL A 108 -2.34 6.62 -6.00
N ASP A 109 -1.41 7.57 -5.91
CA ASP A 109 -1.64 8.84 -5.25
C ASP A 109 -2.83 9.58 -5.88
N ASN A 110 -2.89 9.64 -7.20
CA ASN A 110 -4.00 10.25 -7.92
C ASN A 110 -5.32 9.53 -7.62
N PHE A 111 -5.31 8.21 -7.66
CA PHE A 111 -6.50 7.42 -7.38
C PHE A 111 -7.03 7.67 -5.96
N VAL A 112 -6.15 7.62 -4.98
CA VAL A 112 -6.53 7.77 -3.57
C VAL A 112 -7.00 9.19 -3.28
N THR A 113 -6.38 10.19 -3.90
CA THR A 113 -6.80 11.59 -3.75
C THR A 113 -8.23 11.78 -4.23
N LEU A 114 -8.63 11.09 -5.29
CA LEU A 114 -9.98 11.22 -5.86
C LEU A 114 -11.01 10.29 -5.20
N GLN A 115 -10.62 9.09 -4.79
CA GLN A 115 -11.57 8.05 -4.36
C GLN A 115 -11.36 7.50 -2.94
N GLY A 116 -10.25 7.86 -2.28
CA GLY A 116 -9.98 7.37 -0.94
C GLY A 116 -9.44 5.94 -0.89
N ARG A 117 -9.22 5.43 0.33
CA ARG A 117 -8.63 4.11 0.58
C ARG A 117 -9.62 3.08 1.12
N GLY A 118 -10.81 3.49 1.42
CA GLY A 118 -11.81 2.61 2.02
C GLY A 118 -13.20 2.74 1.50
#